data_ae1bea9f584960fcf5625fd7a50ca2fa
#
_entry.id   ae1bea9f584960fcf5625fd7a50ca2fa
#
_cell.length_a   1.000
_cell.length_b   1.000
_cell.length_c   1.000
_cell.angle_alpha   90.00
_cell.angle_beta   90.00
_cell.angle_gamma   90.00
#
_symmetry.space_group_name_H-M   'P 1'
#
loop_
_entity.id
_entity.type
_entity.pdbx_description
1 polymer ?
#
loop_
_entity_poly.entity_id
_entity_poly.type
_entity_poly.pdbx_seq_one_letter_code
_entity_poly.pdbx_strand_id
1 'polypeptide(L)'
;EKRREELYAQIIENSRYKIVEISSAQVDEIGLSACLRSALEQILAYFADFSGQIVYDGNATFGVRGLQTLVKADAQIAEVSAASILAKVTRDRTMYELAQRYPQYDFAQNKGYGSRAHIAAIERYGLTPFHRASYKIKSLQPSLFD
;
A
#
# COMPACT_ATOMS: atom_id res chain seq x y z
N GLU A 1 -7.23 2.12 -15.69
CA GLU A 1 -6.14 1.15 -15.48
C GLU A 1 -5.09 1.25 -16.59
N LYS A 2 -5.46 1.10 -17.85
CA LYS A 2 -4.53 1.18 -19.01
C LYS A 2 -3.69 2.47 -18.99
N ARG A 3 -4.30 3.62 -18.75
CA ARG A 3 -3.59 4.90 -18.67
C ARG A 3 -2.53 4.94 -17.55
N ARG A 4 -2.80 4.28 -16.41
CA ARG A 4 -1.83 4.22 -15.31
C ARG A 4 -0.63 3.32 -15.64
N GLU A 5 -0.85 2.22 -16.34
CA GLU A 5 0.24 1.36 -16.81
C GLU A 5 1.16 2.08 -17.82
N GLU A 6 0.57 2.84 -18.74
CA GLU A 6 1.35 3.67 -19.68
C GLU A 6 2.19 4.73 -18.95
N LEU A 7 1.59 5.42 -17.97
CA LEU A 7 2.28 6.41 -17.14
C LEU A 7 3.36 5.77 -16.27
N TYR A 8 3.10 4.58 -15.70
CA TYR A 8 4.08 3.84 -14.91
C TYR A 8 5.36 3.60 -15.72
N ALA A 9 5.24 3.11 -16.94
CA ALA A 9 6.39 2.89 -17.81
C ALA A 9 7.17 4.19 -18.07
N GLN A 10 6.49 5.27 -18.38
CA GLN A 10 7.10 6.59 -18.61
C GLN A 10 7.80 7.13 -17.35
N ILE A 11 7.20 6.97 -16.17
CA ILE A 11 7.78 7.45 -14.91
C ILE A 11 9.08 6.72 -14.59
N ILE A 12 9.11 5.38 -14.67
CA ILE A 12 10.32 4.61 -14.36
C ILE A 12 11.46 4.88 -15.35
N GLU A 13 11.13 5.18 -16.61
CA GLU A 13 12.11 5.50 -17.65
C GLU A 13 12.73 6.91 -17.46
N ASN A 14 11.93 7.87 -16.95
CA ASN A 14 12.31 9.29 -16.93
C ASN A 14 12.54 9.85 -15.52
N SER A 15 12.53 9.01 -14.48
CA SER A 15 12.74 9.48 -13.11
C SER A 15 13.61 8.55 -12.28
N ARG A 16 14.20 9.10 -11.25
CA ARG A 16 14.78 8.31 -10.16
C ARG A 16 13.67 8.01 -9.16
N TYR A 17 13.47 6.73 -8.85
CA TYR A 17 12.40 6.30 -7.96
C TYR A 17 12.86 5.21 -7.00
N LYS A 18 12.12 5.02 -5.92
CA LYS A 18 12.26 3.91 -4.99
C LYS A 18 10.88 3.45 -4.55
N ILE A 19 10.61 2.16 -4.71
CA ILE A 19 9.41 1.50 -4.19
C ILE A 19 9.82 0.63 -3.02
N VAL A 20 9.08 0.72 -1.91
CA VAL A 20 9.24 -0.13 -0.74
C VAL A 20 7.93 -0.87 -0.53
N GLU A 21 8.02 -2.19 -0.50
CA GLU A 21 6.88 -3.06 -0.21
C GLU A 21 7.02 -3.62 1.20
N ILE A 22 5.92 -3.55 1.95
CA ILE A 22 5.81 -4.08 3.31
C ILE A 22 4.80 -5.22 3.30
N SER A 23 5.20 -6.38 3.79
CA SER A 23 4.32 -7.55 3.85
C SER A 23 3.23 -7.40 4.92
N SER A 24 2.13 -8.17 4.76
CA SER A 24 1.09 -8.29 5.78
C SER A 24 1.65 -8.78 7.12
N ALA A 25 2.57 -9.73 7.08
CA ALA A 25 3.22 -10.26 8.28
C ALA A 25 4.01 -9.18 9.04
N GLN A 26 4.75 -8.32 8.34
CA GLN A 26 5.43 -7.19 8.98
C GLN A 26 4.45 -6.19 9.61
N VAL A 27 3.31 -5.93 8.94
CA VAL A 27 2.27 -5.06 9.53
C VAL A 27 1.67 -5.68 10.78
N ASP A 28 1.47 -7.00 10.80
CA ASP A 28 0.95 -7.73 11.97
C ASP A 28 1.96 -7.75 13.13
N GLU A 29 3.27 -7.83 12.83
CA GLU A 29 4.34 -7.89 13.82
C GLU A 29 4.61 -6.54 14.50
N ILE A 30 4.80 -5.47 13.74
CA ILE A 30 5.26 -4.18 14.26
C ILE A 30 4.23 -3.05 14.14
N GLY A 31 3.08 -3.31 13.52
CA GLY A 31 2.02 -2.34 13.30
C GLY A 31 2.24 -1.41 12.10
N LEU A 32 1.13 -0.86 11.59
CA LEU A 32 1.13 -0.05 10.36
C LEU A 32 1.99 1.21 10.46
N SER A 33 1.95 1.91 11.61
CA SER A 33 2.71 3.16 11.79
C SER A 33 4.23 2.92 11.77
N ALA A 34 4.70 1.85 12.40
CA ALA A 34 6.12 1.48 12.36
C ALA A 34 6.55 1.03 10.96
N CYS A 35 5.68 0.32 10.25
CA CYS A 35 5.92 -0.06 8.84
C CYS A 35 6.05 1.17 7.93
N LEU A 36 5.16 2.14 8.07
CA LEU A 36 5.20 3.38 7.29
C LEU A 36 6.45 4.20 7.60
N ARG A 37 6.83 4.29 8.89
CA ARG A 37 8.10 4.91 9.30
C ARG A 37 9.29 4.22 8.64
N SER A 38 9.38 2.90 8.73
CA SER A 38 10.48 2.12 8.13
C SER A 38 10.55 2.31 6.61
N ALA A 39 9.41 2.30 5.93
CA ALA A 39 9.35 2.54 4.49
C ALA A 39 9.86 3.95 4.12
N LEU A 40 9.44 4.97 4.85
CA LEU A 40 9.90 6.34 4.64
C LEU A 40 11.40 6.48 4.90
N GLU A 41 11.93 5.90 5.97
CA GLU A 41 13.37 5.90 6.28
C GLU A 41 14.19 5.23 5.18
N GLN A 42 13.72 4.11 4.62
CA GLN A 42 14.37 3.44 3.48
C GLN A 42 14.36 4.29 2.21
N ILE A 43 13.25 4.98 1.93
CA ILE A 43 13.15 5.89 0.77
C ILE A 43 14.09 7.07 0.95
N LEU A 44 14.11 7.69 2.14
CA LEU A 44 15.01 8.82 2.43
C LEU A 44 16.47 8.41 2.34
N ALA A 45 16.84 7.23 2.83
CA ALA A 45 18.20 6.71 2.70
C ALA A 45 18.62 6.52 1.24
N TYR A 46 17.70 6.05 0.38
CA TYR A 46 17.97 5.91 -1.04
C TYR A 46 18.20 7.26 -1.75
N PHE A 47 17.56 8.33 -1.27
CA PHE A 47 17.69 9.70 -1.78
C PHE A 47 18.60 10.58 -0.91
N ALA A 48 19.51 10.01 -0.13
CA ALA A 48 20.36 10.76 0.79
C ALA A 48 21.27 11.84 0.12
N ASP A 49 21.55 11.65 -1.17
CA ASP A 49 22.30 12.60 -2.02
C ASP A 49 21.43 13.70 -2.65
N PHE A 50 20.11 13.66 -2.47
CA PHE A 50 19.18 14.62 -3.02
C PHE A 50 19.07 15.85 -2.10
N SER A 51 19.28 17.03 -2.67
CA SER A 51 19.14 18.32 -1.99
C SER A 51 17.90 19.07 -2.48
N GLY A 52 16.75 18.62 -2.10
CA GLY A 52 15.49 19.23 -2.51
C GLY A 52 14.41 19.08 -1.46
N GLN A 53 13.22 19.55 -1.79
CA GLN A 53 12.06 19.42 -0.92
C GLN A 53 11.50 17.99 -1.02
N ILE A 54 11.19 17.40 0.12
CA ILE A 54 10.57 16.07 0.21
C ILE A 54 9.15 16.23 0.74
N VAL A 55 8.17 15.90 -0.10
CA VAL A 55 6.75 16.01 0.23
C VAL A 55 6.15 14.64 0.38
N TYR A 56 5.44 14.42 1.49
CA TYR A 56 4.67 13.23 1.78
C TYR A 56 3.17 13.51 1.68
N ASP A 57 2.45 12.70 0.90
CA ASP A 57 0.99 12.79 0.80
C ASP A 57 0.34 12.20 2.05
N GLY A 58 -0.07 13.08 2.95
CA GLY A 58 -0.66 12.70 4.22
C GLY A 58 -0.57 13.80 5.26
N ASN A 59 -0.98 13.48 6.48
CA ASN A 59 -1.03 14.41 7.61
C ASN A 59 -0.11 14.02 8.78
N ALA A 60 0.66 12.93 8.66
CA ALA A 60 1.51 12.43 9.72
C ALA A 60 2.90 12.05 9.19
N THR A 61 3.95 12.42 9.93
CA THR A 61 5.34 12.10 9.59
C THR A 61 5.81 10.77 10.17
N PHE A 62 5.04 10.12 11.03
CA PHE A 62 5.42 8.91 11.77
C PHE A 62 6.74 9.05 12.54
N GLY A 63 7.10 10.29 12.95
CA GLY A 63 8.36 10.62 13.62
C GLY A 63 9.57 10.75 12.70
N VAL A 64 9.40 10.67 11.39
CA VAL A 64 10.48 10.89 10.41
C VAL A 64 10.71 12.38 10.22
N ARG A 65 11.99 12.81 10.28
CA ARG A 65 12.38 14.21 10.09
C ARG A 65 12.63 14.51 8.62
N GLY A 66 12.51 15.79 8.25
CA GLY A 66 12.81 16.25 6.89
C GLY A 66 11.69 16.05 5.87
N LEU A 67 10.52 15.61 6.32
CA LEU A 67 9.31 15.49 5.48
C LEU A 67 8.42 16.72 5.62
N GLN A 68 7.94 17.22 4.50
CA GLN A 68 6.80 18.13 4.46
C GLN A 68 5.55 17.32 4.17
N THR A 69 4.56 17.41 5.05
CA THR A 69 3.26 16.74 4.85
C THR A 69 2.29 17.66 4.14
N LEU A 70 1.56 17.13 3.18
CA LEU A 70 0.48 17.82 2.48
C LEU A 70 -0.64 16.82 2.16
N VAL A 71 -1.83 17.10 2.66
CA VAL A 71 -3.00 16.26 2.40
C VAL A 71 -3.45 16.42 0.95
N LYS A 72 -3.67 15.29 0.25
CA LYS A 72 -3.99 15.24 -1.19
C LYS A 72 -2.91 15.92 -2.06
N ALA A 73 -1.66 15.72 -1.69
CA ALA A 73 -0.53 16.25 -2.43
C ALA A 73 -0.44 15.67 -3.85
N ASP A 74 -0.90 14.45 -4.06
CA ASP A 74 -1.00 13.77 -5.36
C ASP A 74 -1.90 14.53 -6.37
N ALA A 75 -2.87 15.30 -5.89
CA ALA A 75 -3.72 16.15 -6.73
C ALA A 75 -3.11 17.53 -7.03
N GLN A 76 -2.00 17.90 -6.37
CA GLN A 76 -1.43 19.24 -6.40
C GLN A 76 0.00 19.27 -6.94
N ILE A 77 0.76 18.19 -6.76
CA ILE A 77 2.19 18.10 -7.10
C ILE A 77 2.41 16.90 -8.03
N ALA A 78 2.94 17.17 -9.21
CA ALA A 78 3.11 16.17 -10.26
C ALA A 78 4.01 15.00 -9.84
N GLU A 79 5.08 15.27 -9.09
CA GLU A 79 6.01 14.27 -8.58
C GLU A 79 5.33 13.34 -7.55
N VAL A 80 4.45 13.88 -6.72
CA VAL A 80 3.67 13.10 -5.75
C VAL A 80 2.60 12.27 -6.47
N SER A 81 1.97 12.83 -7.50
CA SER A 81 1.07 12.07 -8.37
C SER A 81 1.79 10.90 -9.06
N ALA A 82 3.00 11.12 -9.57
CA ALA A 82 3.83 10.08 -10.17
C ALA A 82 4.18 8.98 -9.15
N ALA A 83 4.59 9.34 -7.93
CA ALA A 83 4.85 8.39 -6.85
C ALA A 83 3.61 7.55 -6.49
N SER A 84 2.44 8.17 -6.44
CA SER A 84 1.15 7.50 -6.22
C SER A 84 0.83 6.48 -7.33
N ILE A 85 1.11 6.82 -8.60
CA ILE A 85 0.94 5.90 -9.73
C ILE A 85 1.87 4.69 -9.58
N LEU A 86 3.14 4.90 -9.25
CA LEU A 86 4.10 3.81 -9.04
C LEU A 86 3.64 2.86 -7.94
N ALA A 87 3.25 3.40 -6.79
CA ALA A 87 2.78 2.60 -5.66
C ALA A 87 1.51 1.81 -6.01
N LYS A 88 0.55 2.45 -6.68
CA LYS A 88 -0.73 1.83 -7.02
C LYS A 88 -0.59 0.74 -8.09
N VAL A 89 0.17 0.98 -9.14
CA VAL A 89 0.38 -0.02 -10.20
C VAL A 89 1.14 -1.23 -9.66
N THR A 90 2.19 -1.00 -8.86
CA THR A 90 2.94 -2.09 -8.21
C THR A 90 2.02 -2.95 -7.35
N ARG A 91 1.20 -2.33 -6.51
CA ARG A 91 0.23 -3.05 -5.68
C ARG A 91 -0.80 -3.80 -6.51
N ASP A 92 -1.36 -3.18 -7.54
CA ASP A 92 -2.37 -3.82 -8.40
C ASP A 92 -1.79 -5.06 -9.08
N ARG A 93 -0.54 -5.04 -9.54
CA ARG A 93 0.17 -6.19 -10.12
C ARG A 93 0.33 -7.33 -9.10
N THR A 94 0.77 -7.02 -7.88
CA THR A 94 0.83 -8.00 -6.79
C THR A 94 -0.55 -8.64 -6.53
N MET A 95 -1.63 -7.86 -6.56
CA MET A 95 -2.99 -8.39 -6.38
C MET A 95 -3.43 -9.27 -7.55
N TYR A 96 -3.00 -9.01 -8.79
CA TYR A 96 -3.26 -9.89 -9.93
C TYR A 96 -2.52 -11.23 -9.80
N GLU A 97 -1.28 -11.22 -9.38
CA GLU A 97 -0.52 -12.46 -9.11
C GLU A 97 -1.18 -13.28 -7.99
N LEU A 98 -1.61 -12.62 -6.92
CA LEU A 98 -2.34 -13.27 -5.83
C LEU A 98 -3.70 -13.81 -6.27
N ALA A 99 -4.40 -13.14 -7.21
CA ALA A 99 -5.66 -13.63 -7.75
C ALA A 99 -5.48 -14.94 -8.53
N GLN A 100 -4.36 -15.12 -9.22
CA GLN A 100 -4.04 -16.39 -9.88
C GLN A 100 -3.77 -17.51 -8.87
N ARG A 101 -3.08 -17.18 -7.78
CA ARG A 101 -2.70 -18.13 -6.72
C ARG A 101 -3.86 -18.47 -5.77
N TYR A 102 -4.77 -17.51 -5.56
CA TYR A 102 -5.90 -17.62 -4.64
C TYR A 102 -7.19 -17.13 -5.32
N PRO A 103 -7.69 -17.83 -6.36
CA PRO A 103 -8.82 -17.36 -7.18
C PRO A 103 -10.11 -17.16 -6.39
N GLN A 104 -10.30 -17.89 -5.27
CA GLN A 104 -11.48 -17.82 -4.43
C GLN A 104 -11.66 -16.50 -3.68
N TYR A 105 -10.64 -15.63 -3.61
CA TYR A 105 -10.71 -14.35 -2.90
C TYR A 105 -10.97 -13.14 -3.81
N ASP A 106 -10.99 -13.33 -5.13
CA ASP A 106 -11.25 -12.28 -6.12
C ASP A 106 -10.35 -11.03 -5.97
N PHE A 107 -9.07 -11.25 -5.67
CA PHE A 107 -8.10 -10.16 -5.49
C PHE A 107 -7.93 -9.29 -6.74
N ALA A 108 -8.22 -9.81 -7.92
CA ALA A 108 -8.18 -9.03 -9.16
C ALA A 108 -9.21 -7.89 -9.18
N GLN A 109 -10.35 -8.06 -8.52
CA GLN A 109 -11.39 -7.04 -8.42
C GLN A 109 -11.26 -6.20 -7.15
N ASN A 110 -11.20 -6.86 -6.01
CA ASN A 110 -11.24 -6.17 -4.72
C ASN A 110 -9.92 -5.55 -4.27
N LYS A 111 -8.77 -5.90 -4.91
CA LYS A 111 -7.42 -5.41 -4.59
C LYS A 111 -7.07 -5.53 -3.09
N GLY A 112 -7.63 -6.52 -2.40
CA GLY A 112 -7.44 -6.72 -0.97
C GLY A 112 -8.28 -5.80 -0.07
N TYR A 113 -9.17 -4.98 -0.64
CA TYR A 113 -10.11 -4.19 0.16
C TYR A 113 -11.26 -5.04 0.70
N GLY A 114 -11.81 -4.65 1.85
CA GLY A 114 -12.88 -5.36 2.56
C GLY A 114 -14.27 -5.22 1.90
N SER A 115 -14.39 -5.61 0.63
CA SER A 115 -15.67 -5.75 -0.04
C SER A 115 -16.49 -6.90 0.58
N ARG A 116 -17.82 -6.89 0.41
CA ARG A 116 -18.68 -7.99 0.89
C ARG A 116 -18.23 -9.35 0.37
N ALA A 117 -17.87 -9.43 -0.91
CA ALA A 117 -17.40 -10.67 -1.54
C ALA A 117 -16.08 -11.15 -0.93
N HIS A 118 -15.14 -10.23 -0.65
CA HIS A 118 -13.86 -10.57 -0.03
C HIS A 118 -14.04 -11.05 1.42
N ILE A 119 -14.89 -10.38 2.20
CA ILE A 119 -15.20 -10.80 3.57
C ILE A 119 -15.84 -12.18 3.57
N ALA A 120 -16.84 -12.43 2.70
CA ALA A 120 -17.47 -13.74 2.58
C ALA A 120 -16.47 -14.84 2.16
N ALA A 121 -15.51 -14.52 1.31
CA ALA A 121 -14.43 -15.45 0.95
C ALA A 121 -13.54 -15.78 2.16
N ILE A 122 -13.20 -14.79 2.98
CA ILE A 122 -12.43 -15.00 4.20
C ILE A 122 -13.21 -15.85 5.21
N GLU A 123 -14.50 -15.59 5.38
CA GLU A 123 -15.39 -16.43 6.24
C GLU A 123 -15.42 -17.88 5.80
N ARG A 124 -15.46 -18.11 4.49
CA ARG A 124 -15.56 -19.46 3.92
C ARG A 124 -14.22 -20.21 3.86
N TYR A 125 -13.13 -19.53 3.53
CA TYR A 125 -11.85 -20.17 3.20
C TYR A 125 -10.72 -19.84 4.19
N GLY A 126 -10.98 -18.97 5.17
CA GLY A 126 -9.98 -18.49 6.13
C GLY A 126 -9.06 -17.40 5.59
N LEU A 127 -8.05 -17.06 6.37
CA LEU A 127 -7.03 -16.08 5.97
C LEU A 127 -5.91 -16.77 5.18
N THR A 128 -5.36 -16.07 4.21
CA THR A 128 -4.09 -16.43 3.55
C THR A 128 -2.92 -15.70 4.25
N PRO A 129 -1.65 -16.10 4.00
CA PRO A 129 -0.48 -15.37 4.52
C PRO A 129 -0.38 -13.91 4.04
N PHE A 130 -1.18 -13.51 3.05
CA PHE A 130 -1.21 -12.15 2.49
C PHE A 130 -2.28 -11.27 3.12
N HIS A 131 -3.14 -11.81 3.97
CA HIS A 131 -4.05 -11.03 4.79
C HIS A 131 -3.33 -10.50 6.03
N ARG A 132 -3.82 -9.37 6.55
CA ARG A 132 -3.37 -8.82 7.83
C ARG A 132 -4.20 -9.46 8.94
N ALA A 133 -3.63 -10.44 9.64
CA ALA A 133 -4.33 -11.20 10.68
C ALA A 133 -4.72 -10.31 11.88
N SER A 134 -3.96 -9.24 12.13
CA SER A 134 -4.26 -8.27 13.19
C SER A 134 -5.49 -7.38 12.90
N TYR A 135 -5.95 -7.33 11.64
CA TYR A 135 -7.11 -6.51 11.27
C TYR A 135 -8.41 -7.21 11.69
N LYS A 136 -9.17 -6.51 12.56
CA LYS A 136 -10.46 -7.00 13.04
C LYS A 136 -11.52 -6.88 11.96
N ILE A 137 -11.97 -8.01 11.44
CA ILE A 137 -13.15 -8.09 10.58
C ILE A 137 -14.35 -8.31 11.49
N LYS A 138 -15.27 -7.34 11.56
CA LYS A 138 -16.40 -7.35 12.52
C LYS A 138 -17.25 -8.62 12.44
N SER A 139 -17.45 -9.18 11.25
CA SER A 139 -18.22 -10.39 11.03
C SER A 139 -17.53 -11.68 11.52
N LEU A 140 -16.20 -11.64 11.77
CA LEU A 140 -15.42 -12.76 12.29
C LEU A 140 -15.20 -12.67 13.81
N GLN A 141 -15.70 -11.63 14.47
CA GLN A 141 -15.62 -11.53 15.92
C GLN A 141 -16.80 -12.25 16.54
N PRO A 142 -16.56 -13.11 17.57
CA PRO A 142 -17.66 -13.68 18.35
C PRO A 142 -18.53 -12.55 18.88
N SER A 143 -19.85 -12.71 18.76
CA SER A 143 -20.77 -11.81 19.43
C SER A 143 -20.50 -11.87 20.94
N LEU A 144 -20.41 -10.72 21.59
CA LEU A 144 -20.26 -10.66 23.05
C LEU A 144 -21.58 -11.04 23.78
N PHE A 145 -22.62 -11.41 23.02
CA PHE A 145 -23.97 -11.66 23.52
C PHE A 145 -24.57 -12.98 23.04
N ASP A 146 -23.78 -13.92 22.49
CA ASP A 146 -24.20 -15.29 22.21
C ASP A 146 -23.84 -16.25 23.33
#